data_a1823db17e9f42d16fb4f7f70da6c601
#
_entry.id   a1823db17e9f42d16fb4f7f70da6c601
#
_cell.length_a   1.000
_cell.length_b   1.000
_cell.length_c   1.000
_cell.angle_alpha   90.00
_cell.angle_beta   90.00
_cell.angle_gamma   90.00
#
_symmetry.space_group_name_H-M   'P 1'
#
loop_
_entity.id
_entity.type
_entity.pdbx_description
1 polymer ?
#
loop_
_entity_poly.entity_id
_entity_poly.type
_entity_poly.pdbx_seq_one_letter_code
_entity_poly.pdbx_strand_id
1 'polypeptide(L)'
;MDTSKEKEKEMVKADLMPSWEGKWTKRDKYMAGFFFIIHTICIIAPFQFNWNAFWVAIVLHIITGCIGINISYHRNLSHRSFRLPKWLEYLFAYCGTLAFQGDPIDWVSTHRHHHQFVDTEKDPHSPIGGFWFGYFVWLLDSNALTKKVCPEYFSDFKDTERTIFTLVLKYGRPNNVGDLEKQSFYRFLRKSYFLHPIALAALLYVVGGTPFLIWGMFVRTIALLHLSLLGNTLCHLLGNQTWNTGDMSRNIWWLSLFTFGEGWHNNHHAFEYSARHGLEWWQIDFGWYFILFLQAIGLATDVKVPSQSHKQRLALDHTKRKGL
;
A
#
# COMPACT_ATOMS: atom_id res chain seq x y z
N MET A 1 -11.21 11.45 38.50
CA MET A 1 -10.66 10.72 37.35
C MET A 1 -11.51 9.48 37.17
N ASP A 2 -12.18 9.39 36.04
CA ASP A 2 -13.25 8.40 35.83
C ASP A 2 -12.64 7.06 35.39
N THR A 3 -12.38 6.20 36.38
CA THR A 3 -11.80 4.84 36.19
C THR A 3 -12.70 3.92 35.36
N SER A 4 -13.98 4.28 35.15
CA SER A 4 -14.93 3.53 34.32
C SER A 4 -14.64 3.73 32.83
N LYS A 5 -14.31 4.95 32.41
CA LYS A 5 -13.95 5.28 31.01
C LYS A 5 -12.57 4.77 30.62
N GLU A 6 -11.64 4.66 31.56
CA GLU A 6 -10.33 4.02 31.32
C GLU A 6 -10.46 2.50 31.17
N LYS A 7 -11.25 1.86 32.02
CA LYS A 7 -11.54 0.41 31.89
C LYS A 7 -12.33 0.09 30.63
N GLU A 8 -13.26 0.94 30.21
CA GLU A 8 -14.00 0.78 28.97
C GLU A 8 -13.08 0.94 27.75
N LYS A 9 -12.13 1.90 27.79
CA LYS A 9 -11.08 2.04 26.76
C LYS A 9 -10.09 0.88 26.73
N GLU A 10 -9.72 0.33 27.89
CA GLU A 10 -8.86 -0.85 27.97
C GLU A 10 -9.59 -2.13 27.53
N MET A 11 -10.87 -2.29 27.86
CA MET A 11 -11.69 -3.41 27.39
C MET A 11 -11.91 -3.34 25.88
N VAL A 12 -12.26 -2.19 25.34
CA VAL A 12 -12.37 -1.95 23.89
C VAL A 12 -11.02 -2.17 23.19
N LYS A 13 -9.89 -1.85 23.85
CA LYS A 13 -8.54 -2.08 23.31
C LYS A 13 -8.14 -3.55 23.37
N ALA A 14 -8.61 -4.32 24.34
CA ALA A 14 -8.36 -5.76 24.46
C ALA A 14 -9.21 -6.57 23.45
N ASP A 15 -10.47 -6.16 23.20
CA ASP A 15 -11.32 -6.77 22.16
C ASP A 15 -10.89 -6.40 20.75
N LEU A 16 -10.19 -5.27 20.55
CA LEU A 16 -9.62 -4.82 19.28
C LEU A 16 -8.30 -5.48 18.91
N MET A 17 -7.62 -6.16 19.86
CA MET A 17 -6.50 -7.02 19.51
C MET A 17 -7.07 -8.23 18.77
N PRO A 18 -6.72 -8.45 17.48
CA PRO A 18 -7.05 -9.72 16.86
C PRO A 18 -6.44 -10.79 17.76
N SER A 19 -7.29 -11.54 18.46
CA SER A 19 -6.82 -12.73 19.17
C SER A 19 -6.19 -13.60 18.11
N TRP A 20 -4.87 -13.63 18.05
CA TRP A 20 -4.18 -14.60 17.24
C TRP A 20 -4.57 -15.98 17.78
N GLU A 21 -5.55 -16.59 17.13
CA GLU A 21 -6.06 -17.92 17.51
C GLU A 21 -5.01 -19.01 17.29
N GLY A 22 -3.78 -18.63 16.93
CA GLY A 22 -2.62 -19.54 16.84
C GLY A 22 -2.66 -20.54 15.69
N LYS A 23 -3.64 -20.46 14.79
CA LYS A 23 -3.81 -21.41 13.68
C LYS A 23 -3.48 -20.76 12.34
N TRP A 24 -2.22 -20.87 11.95
CA TRP A 24 -1.80 -20.46 10.61
C TRP A 24 -2.42 -21.35 9.54
N THR A 25 -3.03 -20.74 8.56
CA THR A 25 -3.46 -21.40 7.33
C THR A 25 -2.24 -21.87 6.51
N LYS A 26 -2.46 -22.74 5.53
CA LYS A 26 -1.38 -23.11 4.59
C LYS A 26 -0.77 -21.88 3.90
N ARG A 27 -1.63 -20.90 3.50
CA ARG A 27 -1.18 -19.64 2.91
C ARG A 27 -0.27 -18.85 3.84
N ASP A 28 -0.65 -18.71 5.10
CA ASP A 28 0.13 -17.93 6.07
C ASP A 28 1.53 -18.53 6.24
N LYS A 29 1.61 -19.86 6.29
CA LYS A 29 2.90 -20.58 6.34
C LYS A 29 3.74 -20.35 5.08
N TYR A 30 3.13 -20.39 3.88
CA TYR A 30 3.83 -20.10 2.64
C TYR A 30 4.30 -18.64 2.59
N MET A 31 3.46 -17.69 3.00
CA MET A 31 3.86 -16.28 3.05
C MET A 31 4.99 -16.03 4.05
N ALA A 32 4.90 -16.60 5.25
CA ALA A 32 5.97 -16.50 6.24
C ALA A 32 7.28 -17.12 5.74
N GLY A 33 7.21 -18.31 5.15
CA GLY A 33 8.37 -18.96 4.51
C GLY A 33 8.96 -18.13 3.38
N PHE A 34 8.12 -17.57 2.52
CA PHE A 34 8.55 -16.68 1.44
C PHE A 34 9.27 -15.44 2.01
N PHE A 35 8.66 -14.73 2.96
CA PHE A 35 9.31 -13.57 3.57
C PHE A 35 10.62 -13.94 4.27
N PHE A 36 10.65 -15.06 4.99
CA PHE A 36 11.88 -15.54 5.61
C PHE A 36 12.99 -15.78 4.58
N ILE A 37 12.69 -16.46 3.48
CA ILE A 37 13.65 -16.76 2.40
C ILE A 37 14.19 -15.47 1.78
N ILE A 38 13.33 -14.54 1.39
CA ILE A 38 13.79 -13.30 0.73
C ILE A 38 14.62 -12.41 1.66
N HIS A 39 14.29 -12.33 2.95
CA HIS A 39 15.11 -11.62 3.92
C HIS A 39 16.47 -12.29 4.13
N THR A 40 16.50 -13.64 4.20
CA THR A 40 17.73 -14.40 4.31
C THR A 40 18.64 -14.17 3.10
N ILE A 41 18.07 -14.14 1.89
CA ILE A 41 18.85 -13.82 0.68
C ILE A 41 19.45 -12.40 0.77
N CYS A 42 18.73 -11.44 1.35
CA CYS A 42 19.26 -10.08 1.50
C CYS A 42 20.47 -9.98 2.44
N ILE A 43 20.68 -10.94 3.35
CA ILE A 43 21.86 -10.97 4.24
C ILE A 43 23.17 -11.10 3.42
N ILE A 44 23.12 -11.76 2.28
CA ILE A 44 24.31 -11.91 1.41
C ILE A 44 24.54 -10.72 0.48
N ALA A 45 23.62 -9.73 0.46
CA ALA A 45 23.72 -8.59 -0.45
C ALA A 45 25.04 -7.79 -0.32
N PRO A 46 25.59 -7.53 0.88
CA PRO A 46 26.88 -6.84 1.00
C PRO A 46 28.02 -7.55 0.28
N PHE A 47 28.02 -8.89 0.28
CA PHE A 47 29.05 -9.70 -0.40
C PHE A 47 28.86 -9.76 -1.92
N GLN A 48 27.71 -9.35 -2.43
CA GLN A 48 27.35 -9.28 -3.85
C GLN A 48 27.23 -7.83 -4.33
N PHE A 49 27.82 -6.89 -3.57
CA PHE A 49 27.74 -5.47 -3.92
C PHE A 49 28.63 -5.17 -5.14
N ASN A 50 28.06 -4.46 -6.10
CA ASN A 50 28.78 -3.66 -7.08
C ASN A 50 27.90 -2.46 -7.50
N TRP A 51 28.54 -1.40 -7.97
CA TRP A 51 27.84 -0.16 -8.30
C TRP A 51 26.79 -0.33 -9.40
N ASN A 52 27.00 -1.20 -10.39
CA ASN A 52 26.03 -1.45 -11.44
C ASN A 52 24.75 -2.11 -10.87
N ALA A 53 24.91 -3.13 -10.01
CA ALA A 53 23.78 -3.79 -9.34
C ALA A 53 23.03 -2.82 -8.43
N PHE A 54 23.73 -1.97 -7.70
CA PHE A 54 23.11 -0.92 -6.87
C PHE A 54 22.27 0.05 -7.71
N TRP A 55 22.80 0.57 -8.81
CA TRP A 55 22.06 1.49 -9.66
C TRP A 55 20.88 0.82 -10.37
N VAL A 56 21.01 -0.44 -10.77
CA VAL A 56 19.87 -1.24 -11.28
C VAL A 56 18.77 -1.35 -10.22
N ALA A 57 19.12 -1.61 -8.96
CA ALA A 57 18.16 -1.67 -7.88
C ALA A 57 17.46 -0.31 -7.67
N ILE A 58 18.19 0.81 -7.71
CA ILE A 58 17.62 2.17 -7.59
C ILE A 58 16.67 2.48 -8.76
N VAL A 59 17.07 2.21 -10.00
CA VAL A 59 16.23 2.44 -11.17
C VAL A 59 14.95 1.60 -11.09
N LEU A 60 15.07 0.32 -10.75
CA LEU A 60 13.91 -0.56 -10.57
C LEU A 60 13.04 -0.13 -9.38
N HIS A 61 13.63 0.41 -8.31
CA HIS A 61 12.86 0.96 -7.18
C HIS A 61 12.01 2.15 -7.63
N ILE A 62 12.55 3.05 -8.44
CA ILE A 62 11.80 4.18 -9.01
C ILE A 62 10.70 3.67 -9.95
N ILE A 63 11.03 2.76 -10.87
CA ILE A 63 10.05 2.21 -11.83
C ILE A 63 8.91 1.50 -11.10
N THR A 64 9.21 0.62 -10.18
CA THR A 64 8.18 -0.18 -9.52
C THR A 64 7.50 0.55 -8.37
N GLY A 65 8.23 1.36 -7.60
CA GLY A 65 7.70 2.12 -6.45
C GLY A 65 7.02 3.41 -6.88
N CYS A 66 7.73 4.31 -7.58
CA CYS A 66 7.14 5.59 -7.98
C CYS A 66 6.12 5.40 -9.11
N ILE A 67 6.50 4.84 -10.25
CA ILE A 67 5.60 4.71 -11.40
C ILE A 67 4.54 3.64 -11.14
N GLY A 68 4.95 2.46 -10.64
CA GLY A 68 4.06 1.32 -10.46
C GLY A 68 3.09 1.46 -9.28
N ILE A 69 3.60 1.65 -8.07
CA ILE A 69 2.75 1.71 -6.87
C ILE A 69 2.17 3.10 -6.68
N ASN A 70 3.01 4.14 -6.52
CA ASN A 70 2.55 5.49 -6.17
C ASN A 70 1.67 6.11 -7.27
N ILE A 71 2.15 6.17 -8.52
CA ILE A 71 1.43 6.85 -9.60
C ILE A 71 0.32 5.97 -10.15
N SER A 72 0.61 4.68 -10.45
CA SER A 72 -0.37 3.79 -11.08
C SER A 72 -1.39 3.25 -10.09
N TYR A 73 -0.97 2.32 -9.20
CA TYR A 73 -1.93 1.62 -8.33
C TYR A 73 -2.65 2.58 -7.39
N HIS A 74 -1.93 3.50 -6.79
CA HIS A 74 -2.47 4.40 -5.79
C HIS A 74 -3.25 5.56 -6.44
N ARG A 75 -2.56 6.54 -7.06
CA ARG A 75 -3.21 7.79 -7.52
C ARG A 75 -4.09 7.60 -8.74
N ASN A 76 -3.66 6.78 -9.72
CA ASN A 76 -4.42 6.59 -10.95
C ASN A 76 -5.56 5.57 -10.80
N LEU A 77 -5.25 4.32 -10.40
CA LEU A 77 -6.23 3.24 -10.38
C LEU A 77 -7.13 3.28 -9.14
N SER A 78 -6.58 3.54 -7.93
CA SER A 78 -7.41 3.58 -6.72
C SER A 78 -8.24 4.85 -6.65
N HIS A 79 -7.62 6.02 -6.75
CA HIS A 79 -8.26 7.32 -6.52
C HIS A 79 -8.73 8.04 -7.77
N ARG A 80 -8.34 7.57 -8.95
CA ARG A 80 -8.71 8.20 -10.23
C ARG A 80 -8.42 9.71 -10.23
N SER A 81 -7.24 10.06 -9.68
CA SER A 81 -6.81 11.44 -9.48
C SER A 81 -6.47 12.16 -10.79
N PHE A 82 -6.23 11.42 -11.86
CA PHE A 82 -5.97 11.89 -13.21
C PHE A 82 -6.23 10.76 -14.23
N ARG A 83 -6.18 11.06 -15.51
CA ARG A 83 -6.34 10.09 -16.60
C ARG A 83 -5.08 9.98 -17.45
N LEU A 84 -4.82 8.77 -17.95
CA LEU A 84 -3.77 8.44 -18.90
C LEU A 84 -4.36 7.80 -20.16
N PRO A 85 -3.69 7.89 -21.32
CA PRO A 85 -3.96 6.99 -22.45
C PRO A 85 -3.84 5.53 -22.00
N LYS A 86 -4.72 4.66 -22.51
CA LYS A 86 -4.81 3.27 -22.02
C LYS A 86 -3.50 2.48 -22.12
N TRP A 87 -2.73 2.68 -23.17
CA TRP A 87 -1.44 2.03 -23.31
C TRP A 87 -0.46 2.40 -22.18
N LEU A 88 -0.46 3.67 -21.74
CA LEU A 88 0.40 4.17 -20.67
C LEU A 88 -0.13 3.73 -19.29
N GLU A 89 -1.45 3.77 -19.09
CA GLU A 89 -2.09 3.23 -17.88
C GLU A 89 -1.70 1.75 -17.68
N TYR A 90 -1.75 0.96 -18.75
CA TYR A 90 -1.38 -0.46 -18.72
C TYR A 90 0.11 -0.69 -18.48
N LEU A 91 0.97 0.12 -19.11
CA LEU A 91 2.41 0.07 -18.88
C LEU A 91 2.76 0.37 -17.42
N PHE A 92 2.15 1.40 -16.84
CA PHE A 92 2.39 1.77 -15.45
C PHE A 92 1.84 0.72 -14.48
N ALA A 93 0.68 0.14 -14.77
CA ALA A 93 0.14 -0.97 -13.99
C ALA A 93 1.04 -2.22 -14.06
N TYR A 94 1.65 -2.49 -15.22
CA TYR A 94 2.66 -3.55 -15.35
C TYR A 94 3.88 -3.28 -14.45
N CYS A 95 4.37 -2.05 -14.39
CA CYS A 95 5.44 -1.67 -13.46
C CYS A 95 5.06 -1.96 -11.99
N GLY A 96 3.79 -1.72 -11.61
CA GLY A 96 3.27 -2.05 -10.29
C GLY A 96 3.27 -3.55 -10.00
N THR A 97 2.95 -4.38 -10.99
CA THR A 97 3.01 -5.84 -10.87
C THR A 97 4.42 -6.33 -10.52
N LEU A 98 5.46 -5.67 -11.03
CA LEU A 98 6.86 -5.97 -10.75
C LEU A 98 7.33 -5.53 -9.35
N ALA A 99 6.53 -4.73 -8.63
CA ALA A 99 6.81 -4.35 -7.23
C ALA A 99 6.67 -5.51 -6.25
N PHE A 100 6.00 -6.58 -6.63
CA PHE A 100 5.73 -7.77 -5.83
C PHE A 100 4.87 -7.50 -4.57
N GLN A 101 3.93 -6.54 -4.69
CA GLN A 101 2.99 -6.17 -3.62
C GLN A 101 1.53 -6.59 -3.90
N GLY A 102 1.31 -7.50 -4.84
CA GLY A 102 0.01 -7.96 -5.30
C GLY A 102 -0.32 -7.51 -6.72
N ASP A 103 -1.31 -8.17 -7.32
CA ASP A 103 -1.82 -7.76 -8.62
C ASP A 103 -2.66 -6.47 -8.52
N PRO A 104 -2.85 -5.74 -9.64
CA PRO A 104 -3.52 -4.44 -9.60
C PRO A 104 -4.96 -4.50 -9.08
N ILE A 105 -5.67 -5.60 -9.28
CA ILE A 105 -7.06 -5.74 -8.82
C ILE A 105 -7.10 -5.93 -7.31
N ASP A 106 -6.24 -6.79 -6.74
CA ASP A 106 -6.19 -7.04 -5.29
C ASP A 106 -5.67 -5.83 -4.52
N TRP A 107 -4.62 -5.21 -5.03
CA TRP A 107 -4.02 -4.03 -4.39
C TRP A 107 -5.02 -2.85 -4.33
N VAL A 108 -5.64 -2.53 -5.47
CA VAL A 108 -6.62 -1.43 -5.56
C VAL A 108 -7.86 -1.71 -4.72
N SER A 109 -8.34 -2.97 -4.70
CA SER A 109 -9.47 -3.36 -3.86
C SER A 109 -9.18 -3.16 -2.37
N THR A 110 -8.02 -3.62 -1.90
CA THR A 110 -7.58 -3.47 -0.50
C THR A 110 -7.45 -1.99 -0.13
N HIS A 111 -6.86 -1.18 -1.00
CA HIS A 111 -6.64 0.24 -0.74
C HIS A 111 -7.95 1.05 -0.72
N ARG A 112 -8.87 0.80 -1.66
CA ARG A 112 -10.21 1.42 -1.64
C ARG A 112 -11.02 1.00 -0.41
N HIS A 113 -10.85 -0.24 0.06
CA HIS A 113 -11.49 -0.71 1.28
C HIS A 113 -10.89 -0.04 2.52
N HIS A 114 -9.57 0.14 2.57
CA HIS A 114 -8.90 0.92 3.60
C HIS A 114 -9.51 2.34 3.70
N HIS A 115 -9.59 3.09 2.59
CA HIS A 115 -10.17 4.44 2.60
C HIS A 115 -11.65 4.47 3.03
N GLN A 116 -12.41 3.44 2.70
CA GLN A 116 -13.81 3.34 3.12
C GLN A 116 -13.97 3.10 4.63
N PHE A 117 -13.04 2.40 5.25
CA PHE A 117 -13.11 1.95 6.64
C PHE A 117 -11.88 2.33 7.48
N VAL A 118 -11.17 3.38 7.07
CA VAL A 118 -9.92 3.80 7.68
C VAL A 118 -10.03 3.86 9.21
N ASP A 119 -9.03 3.29 9.88
CA ASP A 119 -8.92 3.25 11.34
C ASP A 119 -10.13 2.66 12.07
N THR A 120 -10.84 1.73 11.43
CA THR A 120 -11.91 0.93 12.05
C THR A 120 -11.51 -0.55 12.12
N GLU A 121 -12.37 -1.36 12.75
CA GLU A 121 -12.19 -2.82 12.82
C GLU A 121 -12.17 -3.49 11.43
N LYS A 122 -12.83 -2.88 10.43
CA LYS A 122 -12.90 -3.38 9.05
C LYS A 122 -11.68 -3.00 8.21
N ASP A 123 -10.84 -2.09 8.68
CA ASP A 123 -9.63 -1.69 7.98
C ASP A 123 -8.62 -2.84 7.95
N PRO A 124 -8.16 -3.29 6.77
CA PRO A 124 -7.29 -4.46 6.64
C PRO A 124 -5.95 -4.33 7.37
N HIS A 125 -5.42 -3.12 7.50
CA HIS A 125 -4.10 -2.86 8.08
C HIS A 125 -4.07 -1.72 9.09
N SER A 126 -5.20 -1.44 9.74
CA SER A 126 -5.26 -0.40 10.77
C SER A 126 -4.30 -0.67 11.93
N PRO A 127 -3.53 0.33 12.36
CA PRO A 127 -2.69 0.23 13.56
C PRO A 127 -3.49 0.22 14.87
N ILE A 128 -4.83 0.32 14.85
CA ILE A 128 -5.68 0.10 16.03
C ILE A 128 -5.43 -1.29 16.64
N GLY A 129 -5.19 -2.31 15.78
CA GLY A 129 -4.76 -3.65 16.21
C GLY A 129 -3.32 -3.72 16.75
N GLY A 130 -2.65 -2.58 16.92
CA GLY A 130 -1.25 -2.47 17.32
C GLY A 130 -0.30 -2.25 16.14
N PHE A 131 0.89 -1.67 16.45
CA PHE A 131 1.90 -1.36 15.43
C PHE A 131 2.25 -2.57 14.57
N TRP A 132 2.57 -3.70 15.18
CA TRP A 132 3.00 -4.90 14.45
C TRP A 132 1.90 -5.48 13.57
N PHE A 133 0.64 -5.38 13.99
CA PHE A 133 -0.48 -5.81 13.15
C PHE A 133 -0.57 -4.95 11.88
N GLY A 134 -0.66 -3.64 12.02
CA GLY A 134 -0.74 -2.71 10.88
C GLY A 134 0.49 -2.79 9.98
N TYR A 135 1.68 -2.98 10.56
CA TYR A 135 2.93 -3.03 9.82
C TYR A 135 3.10 -4.32 9.00
N PHE A 136 2.95 -5.47 9.61
CA PHE A 136 3.35 -6.71 8.95
C PHE A 136 2.43 -7.92 9.18
N VAL A 137 1.83 -8.06 10.39
CA VAL A 137 1.11 -9.29 10.76
C VAL A 137 -0.13 -9.51 9.90
N TRP A 138 -0.81 -8.44 9.47
CA TRP A 138 -1.98 -8.54 8.59
C TRP A 138 -1.70 -9.28 7.26
N LEU A 139 -0.45 -9.26 6.77
CA LEU A 139 -0.04 -10.03 5.59
C LEU A 139 0.05 -11.53 5.86
N LEU A 140 0.27 -11.90 7.13
CA LEU A 140 0.49 -13.28 7.59
C LEU A 140 -0.73 -13.88 8.30
N ASP A 141 -1.79 -13.11 8.52
CA ASP A 141 -3.02 -13.55 9.18
C ASP A 141 -4.21 -13.41 8.22
N SER A 142 -4.35 -14.43 7.37
CA SER A 142 -5.43 -14.47 6.40
C SER A 142 -6.82 -14.62 7.03
N ASN A 143 -6.91 -15.22 8.22
CA ASN A 143 -8.16 -15.34 8.96
C ASN A 143 -8.62 -13.97 9.48
N ALA A 144 -7.71 -13.22 10.13
CA ALA A 144 -8.01 -11.87 10.59
C ALA A 144 -8.38 -10.96 9.42
N LEU A 145 -7.64 -11.03 8.30
CA LEU A 145 -7.93 -10.25 7.11
C LEU A 145 -9.32 -10.58 6.53
N THR A 146 -9.68 -11.86 6.44
CA THR A 146 -10.99 -12.28 5.93
C THR A 146 -12.13 -11.82 6.84
N LYS A 147 -11.98 -11.93 8.17
CA LYS A 147 -12.96 -11.40 9.14
C LYS A 147 -13.20 -9.90 8.98
N LYS A 148 -12.14 -9.13 8.73
CA LYS A 148 -12.21 -7.67 8.56
C LYS A 148 -12.86 -7.25 7.24
N VAL A 149 -12.46 -7.90 6.15
CA VAL A 149 -12.85 -7.49 4.79
C VAL A 149 -14.18 -8.14 4.35
N CYS A 150 -14.50 -9.35 4.82
CA CYS A 150 -15.67 -10.12 4.42
C CYS A 150 -16.30 -10.89 5.59
N PRO A 151 -16.82 -10.21 6.62
CA PRO A 151 -17.37 -10.87 7.81
C PRO A 151 -18.55 -11.79 7.50
N GLU A 152 -19.35 -11.51 6.47
CA GLU A 152 -20.53 -12.28 6.08
C GLU A 152 -20.18 -13.71 5.59
N TYR A 153 -18.99 -13.91 5.08
CA TYR A 153 -18.52 -15.21 4.56
C TYR A 153 -17.74 -16.04 5.57
N PHE A 154 -17.36 -15.44 6.71
CA PHE A 154 -16.58 -16.17 7.72
C PHE A 154 -17.39 -17.23 8.46
N SER A 155 -18.71 -17.04 8.60
CA SER A 155 -19.61 -17.96 9.31
C SER A 155 -19.85 -19.28 8.58
N ASP A 156 -19.70 -19.31 7.25
CA ASP A 156 -20.03 -20.46 6.40
C ASP A 156 -18.86 -21.43 6.16
N PHE A 157 -17.64 -21.06 6.60
CA PHE A 157 -16.43 -21.84 6.31
C PHE A 157 -15.90 -22.61 7.52
N LYS A 158 -16.49 -23.77 7.77
CA LYS A 158 -15.90 -24.81 8.66
C LYS A 158 -14.90 -25.74 7.97
N ASP A 159 -14.77 -25.69 6.64
CA ASP A 159 -13.90 -26.59 5.87
C ASP A 159 -12.68 -25.87 5.26
N THR A 160 -11.54 -26.23 5.80
CA THR A 160 -10.25 -25.55 5.85
C THR A 160 -9.33 -25.76 4.64
N GLU A 161 -9.77 -26.30 3.51
CA GLU A 161 -8.84 -26.74 2.44
C GLU A 161 -8.88 -25.94 1.14
N ARG A 162 -9.70 -24.92 1.01
CA ARG A 162 -9.70 -24.09 -0.21
C ARG A 162 -8.80 -22.88 -0.04
N THR A 163 -7.77 -22.85 -0.86
CA THR A 163 -6.77 -21.79 -0.94
C THR A 163 -7.40 -20.41 -0.88
N ILE A 164 -6.92 -19.51 0.03
CA ILE A 164 -7.42 -18.13 0.16
C ILE A 164 -7.33 -17.38 -1.18
N PHE A 165 -6.36 -17.71 -2.03
CA PHE A 165 -6.34 -17.25 -3.41
C PHE A 165 -7.66 -17.59 -4.13
N THR A 166 -8.23 -18.78 -3.95
CA THR A 166 -9.53 -19.19 -4.50
C THR A 166 -10.70 -18.54 -3.75
N LEU A 167 -10.56 -18.27 -2.44
CA LEU A 167 -11.60 -17.63 -1.62
C LEU A 167 -11.68 -16.12 -1.88
N VAL A 168 -10.57 -15.42 -1.97
CA VAL A 168 -10.51 -14.02 -2.41
C VAL A 168 -11.00 -13.92 -3.86
N LEU A 169 -10.71 -14.91 -4.71
CA LEU A 169 -11.22 -14.97 -6.08
C LEU A 169 -12.71 -15.24 -6.17
N LYS A 170 -13.30 -15.95 -5.22
CA LYS A 170 -14.69 -16.42 -5.31
C LYS A 170 -15.67 -15.64 -4.41
N TYR A 171 -15.23 -15.17 -3.22
CA TYR A 171 -16.14 -14.65 -2.19
C TYR A 171 -15.67 -13.41 -1.43
N GLY A 172 -14.40 -13.01 -1.53
CA GLY A 172 -13.77 -12.20 -0.49
C GLY A 172 -13.25 -10.82 -0.87
N ARG A 173 -13.71 -10.25 -1.99
CA ARG A 173 -13.42 -8.83 -2.25
C ARG A 173 -14.66 -8.01 -2.07
N PRO A 174 -14.52 -6.80 -1.49
CA PRO A 174 -15.53 -5.78 -1.68
C PRO A 174 -15.78 -5.61 -3.18
N ASN A 175 -17.02 -5.46 -3.60
CA ASN A 175 -17.36 -5.17 -5.00
C ASN A 175 -16.99 -3.71 -5.35
N ASN A 176 -15.71 -3.37 -5.25
CA ASN A 176 -15.19 -2.01 -5.39
C ASN A 176 -14.20 -1.83 -6.56
N VAL A 177 -13.95 -2.87 -7.35
CA VAL A 177 -12.98 -2.87 -8.48
C VAL A 177 -13.57 -3.34 -9.80
N GLY A 178 -14.87 -3.26 -9.97
CA GLY A 178 -15.55 -3.67 -11.20
C GLY A 178 -15.05 -2.91 -12.46
N ASP A 179 -14.49 -1.72 -12.29
CA ASP A 179 -13.85 -0.96 -13.35
C ASP A 179 -12.56 -1.61 -13.88
N LEU A 180 -11.80 -2.30 -13.02
CA LEU A 180 -10.61 -3.05 -13.40
C LEU A 180 -10.99 -4.45 -13.89
N GLU A 181 -11.89 -5.14 -13.20
CA GLU A 181 -12.28 -6.51 -13.53
C GLU A 181 -12.94 -6.64 -14.91
N LYS A 182 -13.57 -5.59 -15.42
CA LYS A 182 -14.10 -5.55 -16.79
C LYS A 182 -13.01 -5.56 -17.87
N GLN A 183 -11.78 -5.16 -17.54
CA GLN A 183 -10.68 -5.03 -18.50
C GLN A 183 -9.85 -6.32 -18.56
N SER A 184 -9.67 -6.87 -19.77
CA SER A 184 -8.94 -8.12 -20.00
C SER A 184 -7.48 -8.05 -19.55
N PHE A 185 -6.85 -6.89 -19.68
CA PHE A 185 -5.46 -6.67 -19.29
C PHE A 185 -5.24 -6.87 -17.79
N TYR A 186 -6.08 -6.29 -16.93
CA TYR A 186 -5.94 -6.46 -15.48
C TYR A 186 -6.24 -7.90 -15.04
N ARG A 187 -7.24 -8.56 -15.68
CA ARG A 187 -7.48 -9.98 -15.44
C ARG A 187 -6.30 -10.87 -15.88
N PHE A 188 -5.62 -10.50 -16.97
CA PHE A 188 -4.40 -11.18 -17.41
C PHE A 188 -3.29 -11.02 -16.36
N LEU A 189 -2.97 -9.79 -15.93
CA LEU A 189 -1.94 -9.55 -14.92
C LEU A 189 -2.22 -10.31 -13.62
N ARG A 190 -3.48 -10.41 -13.20
CA ARG A 190 -3.87 -11.19 -12.03
C ARG A 190 -3.62 -12.69 -12.21
N LYS A 191 -4.03 -13.26 -13.35
CA LYS A 191 -3.88 -14.69 -13.61
C LYS A 191 -2.42 -15.12 -13.75
N SER A 192 -1.59 -14.26 -14.29
CA SER A 192 -0.16 -14.51 -14.57
C SER A 192 0.78 -13.82 -13.57
N TYR A 193 0.26 -13.32 -12.45
CA TYR A 193 0.96 -12.43 -11.53
C TYR A 193 2.41 -12.88 -11.20
N PHE A 194 2.57 -14.11 -10.75
CA PHE A 194 3.88 -14.63 -10.34
C PHE A 194 4.88 -14.78 -11.49
N LEU A 195 4.40 -14.92 -12.73
CA LEU A 195 5.28 -15.07 -13.89
C LEU A 195 6.11 -13.81 -14.15
N HIS A 196 5.55 -12.62 -13.90
CA HIS A 196 6.20 -11.34 -14.20
C HIS A 196 7.42 -11.06 -13.30
N PRO A 197 7.35 -11.13 -11.96
CA PRO A 197 8.53 -10.98 -11.11
C PRO A 197 9.54 -12.11 -11.30
N ILE A 198 9.11 -13.34 -11.60
CA ILE A 198 10.01 -14.45 -11.92
C ILE A 198 10.76 -14.16 -13.22
N ALA A 199 10.08 -13.68 -14.26
CA ALA A 199 10.71 -13.29 -15.52
C ALA A 199 11.73 -12.15 -15.32
N LEU A 200 11.39 -11.14 -14.49
CA LEU A 200 12.32 -10.08 -14.12
C LEU A 200 13.54 -10.64 -13.37
N ALA A 201 13.36 -11.57 -12.43
CA ALA A 201 14.46 -12.21 -11.71
C ALA A 201 15.39 -12.98 -12.67
N ALA A 202 14.82 -13.75 -13.59
CA ALA A 202 15.58 -14.46 -14.62
C ALA A 202 16.35 -13.49 -15.53
N LEU A 203 15.72 -12.41 -15.99
CA LEU A 203 16.36 -11.36 -16.80
C LEU A 203 17.54 -10.74 -16.06
N LEU A 204 17.36 -10.35 -14.80
CA LEU A 204 18.40 -9.76 -13.98
C LEU A 204 19.60 -10.72 -13.82
N TYR A 205 19.33 -12.01 -13.61
CA TYR A 205 20.38 -13.01 -13.52
C TYR A 205 21.14 -13.19 -14.85
N VAL A 206 20.44 -13.24 -15.96
CA VAL A 206 21.05 -13.39 -17.29
C VAL A 206 21.91 -12.18 -17.66
N VAL A 207 21.46 -10.96 -17.31
CA VAL A 207 22.16 -9.71 -17.69
C VAL A 207 23.35 -9.40 -16.79
N GLY A 208 23.24 -9.63 -15.48
CA GLY A 208 24.25 -9.19 -14.52
C GLY A 208 24.60 -10.22 -13.43
N GLY A 209 24.16 -11.47 -13.60
CA GLY A 209 24.46 -12.56 -12.67
C GLY A 209 23.83 -12.38 -11.29
N THR A 210 24.42 -13.06 -10.31
CA THR A 210 23.96 -13.03 -8.91
C THR A 210 23.85 -11.64 -8.32
N PRO A 211 24.78 -10.68 -8.54
CA PRO A 211 24.64 -9.33 -8.00
C PRO A 211 23.36 -8.61 -8.46
N PHE A 212 23.03 -8.67 -9.75
CA PHE A 212 21.83 -8.02 -10.28
C PHE A 212 20.57 -8.68 -9.75
N LEU A 213 20.55 -10.01 -9.63
CA LEU A 213 19.44 -10.74 -9.03
C LEU A 213 19.24 -10.33 -7.56
N ILE A 214 20.29 -10.31 -6.76
CA ILE A 214 20.20 -10.01 -5.33
C ILE A 214 19.76 -8.55 -5.11
N TRP A 215 20.45 -7.60 -5.73
CA TRP A 215 20.15 -6.18 -5.54
C TRP A 215 18.88 -5.75 -6.27
N GLY A 216 18.73 -6.09 -7.54
CA GLY A 216 17.61 -5.66 -8.37
C GLY A 216 16.29 -6.37 -8.06
N MET A 217 16.34 -7.62 -7.58
CA MET A 217 15.11 -8.35 -7.25
C MET A 217 14.85 -8.36 -5.74
N PHE A 218 15.77 -8.89 -4.91
CA PHE A 218 15.47 -9.13 -3.49
C PHE A 218 15.63 -7.88 -2.65
N VAL A 219 16.77 -7.19 -2.67
CA VAL A 219 17.00 -5.99 -1.85
C VAL A 219 16.00 -4.89 -2.21
N ARG A 220 15.83 -4.61 -3.48
CA ARG A 220 14.88 -3.61 -3.97
C ARG A 220 13.45 -3.95 -3.54
N THR A 221 13.00 -5.20 -3.69
CA THR A 221 11.65 -5.63 -3.35
C THR A 221 11.40 -5.49 -1.85
N ILE A 222 12.34 -5.94 -1.01
CA ILE A 222 12.21 -5.84 0.45
C ILE A 222 12.21 -4.37 0.89
N ALA A 223 13.11 -3.54 0.36
CA ALA A 223 13.13 -2.11 0.69
C ALA A 223 11.80 -1.43 0.34
N LEU A 224 11.27 -1.67 -0.86
CA LEU A 224 10.00 -1.10 -1.29
C LEU A 224 8.83 -1.61 -0.44
N LEU A 225 8.79 -2.91 -0.13
CA LEU A 225 7.75 -3.50 0.70
C LEU A 225 7.74 -2.84 2.09
N HIS A 226 8.89 -2.78 2.76
CA HIS A 226 8.98 -2.16 4.09
C HIS A 226 8.63 -0.68 4.08
N LEU A 227 9.03 0.08 3.06
CA LEU A 227 8.65 1.49 2.93
C LEU A 227 7.12 1.65 2.79
N SER A 228 6.48 0.79 2.00
CA SER A 228 5.01 0.81 1.84
C SER A 228 4.31 0.45 3.15
N LEU A 229 4.75 -0.62 3.83
CA LEU A 229 4.16 -1.06 5.10
C LEU A 229 4.37 -0.04 6.23
N LEU A 230 5.57 0.57 6.30
CA LEU A 230 5.84 1.66 7.23
C LEU A 230 4.96 2.88 6.94
N GLY A 231 4.77 3.22 5.66
CA GLY A 231 3.87 4.29 5.24
C GLY A 231 2.47 4.08 5.80
N ASN A 232 1.89 2.92 5.56
CA ASN A 232 0.55 2.57 6.03
C ASN A 232 0.41 2.63 7.56
N THR A 233 1.45 2.26 8.30
CA THR A 233 1.36 2.17 9.77
C THR A 233 1.81 3.43 10.47
N LEU A 234 3.02 3.93 10.14
CA LEU A 234 3.58 5.10 10.84
C LEU A 234 2.76 6.35 10.57
N CYS A 235 2.25 6.52 9.35
CA CYS A 235 1.44 7.68 9.01
C CYS A 235 0.05 7.69 9.68
N HIS A 236 -0.35 6.63 10.38
CA HIS A 236 -1.52 6.64 11.27
C HIS A 236 -1.16 6.71 12.77
N LEU A 237 0.13 6.66 13.13
CA LEU A 237 0.60 6.69 14.52
C LEU A 237 1.41 7.94 14.84
N LEU A 238 2.27 8.36 13.91
CA LEU A 238 3.29 9.41 14.13
C LEU A 238 3.15 10.53 13.09
N GLY A 239 3.65 11.71 13.44
CA GLY A 239 3.69 12.85 12.54
C GLY A 239 2.67 13.94 12.85
N ASN A 240 2.49 14.86 11.91
CA ASN A 240 1.65 16.04 12.07
C ASN A 240 0.30 15.88 11.36
N GLN A 241 -0.79 16.24 12.03
CA GLN A 241 -2.10 16.34 11.44
C GLN A 241 -2.36 17.81 11.06
N THR A 242 -2.60 18.04 9.77
CA THR A 242 -2.88 19.38 9.22
C THR A 242 -4.37 19.56 8.97
N TRP A 243 -5.06 18.48 8.62
CA TRP A 243 -6.45 18.48 8.22
C TRP A 243 -7.30 17.61 9.16
N ASN A 244 -8.54 18.04 9.38
CA ASN A 244 -9.52 17.25 10.13
C ASN A 244 -10.15 16.20 9.20
N THR A 245 -9.59 15.01 9.18
CA THR A 245 -10.05 13.88 8.37
C THR A 245 -11.02 12.98 9.11
N GLY A 246 -11.07 13.09 10.44
CA GLY A 246 -11.84 12.18 11.29
C GLY A 246 -11.15 10.83 11.53
N ASP A 247 -9.96 10.62 10.96
CA ASP A 247 -9.10 9.46 11.13
C ASP A 247 -7.76 9.80 11.82
N MET A 248 -6.87 8.84 11.98
CA MET A 248 -5.57 9.03 12.63
C MET A 248 -4.45 9.43 11.66
N SER A 249 -4.75 9.65 10.38
CA SER A 249 -3.74 9.96 9.36
C SER A 249 -2.89 11.19 9.71
N ARG A 250 -1.59 11.13 9.41
CA ARG A 250 -0.58 12.15 9.74
C ARG A 250 0.43 12.30 8.62
N ASN A 251 1.05 13.47 8.55
CA ASN A 251 2.12 13.78 7.61
C ASN A 251 3.48 13.50 8.23
N ILE A 252 4.33 12.72 7.54
CA ILE A 252 5.71 12.42 7.92
C ILE A 252 6.63 12.84 6.78
N TRP A 253 7.28 14.00 6.90
CA TRP A 253 8.07 14.62 5.84
C TRP A 253 9.25 13.76 5.35
N TRP A 254 10.01 13.16 6.27
CA TRP A 254 11.16 12.35 5.89
C TRP A 254 10.75 11.06 5.18
N LEU A 255 9.64 10.44 5.58
CA LEU A 255 9.11 9.24 4.92
C LEU A 255 8.64 9.56 3.50
N SER A 256 8.13 10.77 3.28
CA SER A 256 7.69 11.25 1.96
C SER A 256 8.81 11.22 0.92
N LEU A 257 10.06 11.47 1.34
CA LEU A 257 11.22 11.42 0.43
C LEU A 257 11.48 10.02 -0.11
N PHE A 258 11.34 9.00 0.74
CA PHE A 258 11.58 7.60 0.37
C PHE A 258 10.37 6.92 -0.28
N THR A 259 9.18 7.46 -0.05
CA THR A 259 7.91 6.93 -0.57
C THR A 259 7.33 7.76 -1.73
N PHE A 260 8.14 8.63 -2.33
CA PHE A 260 7.77 9.45 -3.48
C PHE A 260 6.57 10.39 -3.27
N GLY A 261 6.32 10.81 -2.01
CA GLY A 261 5.24 11.71 -1.65
C GLY A 261 4.14 11.08 -0.76
N GLU A 262 4.15 9.76 -0.54
CA GLU A 262 3.09 9.08 0.22
C GLU A 262 3.13 9.38 1.73
N GLY A 263 4.27 9.87 2.25
CA GLY A 263 4.37 10.36 3.64
C GLY A 263 3.55 11.62 3.92
N TRP A 264 3.02 12.31 2.92
CA TRP A 264 2.01 13.37 3.08
C TRP A 264 0.60 12.78 3.25
N HIS A 265 0.46 11.88 4.19
CA HIS A 265 -0.65 10.96 4.30
C HIS A 265 -1.93 11.60 4.83
N ASN A 266 -1.84 12.54 5.78
CA ASN A 266 -3.00 13.32 6.21
C ASN A 266 -3.52 14.25 5.11
N ASN A 267 -2.62 14.82 4.28
CA ASN A 267 -3.03 15.55 3.09
C ASN A 267 -3.79 14.65 2.12
N HIS A 268 -3.28 13.42 1.92
CA HIS A 268 -3.90 12.43 1.05
C HIS A 268 -5.28 12.00 1.57
N HIS A 269 -5.43 11.66 2.85
CA HIS A 269 -6.72 11.29 3.45
C HIS A 269 -7.74 12.44 3.46
N ALA A 270 -7.26 13.68 3.57
CA ALA A 270 -8.14 14.86 3.47
C ALA A 270 -8.65 15.10 2.05
N PHE A 271 -7.86 14.75 1.04
CA PHE A 271 -8.13 15.01 -0.38
C PHE A 271 -7.76 13.80 -1.23
N GLU A 272 -8.38 12.65 -0.96
CA GLU A 272 -8.06 11.37 -1.60
C GLU A 272 -8.11 11.40 -3.13
N TYR A 273 -8.99 12.23 -3.70
CA TYR A 273 -9.09 12.42 -5.15
C TYR A 273 -7.93 13.24 -5.75
N SER A 274 -7.07 13.84 -4.92
CA SER A 274 -5.99 14.73 -5.37
C SER A 274 -4.81 13.93 -5.95
N ALA A 275 -4.34 14.36 -7.13
CA ALA A 275 -3.09 13.86 -7.70
C ALA A 275 -1.85 14.43 -6.98
N ARG A 276 -2.01 15.49 -6.17
CA ARG A 276 -0.96 16.16 -5.41
C ARG A 276 -1.14 15.87 -3.92
N HIS A 277 -0.17 15.21 -3.29
CA HIS A 277 -0.15 14.94 -1.86
C HIS A 277 0.64 16.03 -1.10
N GLY A 278 1.77 16.49 -1.61
CA GLY A 278 2.51 17.62 -1.07
C GLY A 278 1.83 18.94 -1.40
N LEU A 279 0.94 19.45 -0.53
CA LEU A 279 0.09 20.60 -0.82
C LEU A 279 0.80 21.95 -0.63
N GLU A 280 1.86 22.00 0.18
CA GLU A 280 2.68 23.19 0.37
C GLU A 280 3.90 23.17 -0.54
N TRP A 281 4.52 24.34 -0.80
CA TRP A 281 5.65 24.47 -1.71
C TRP A 281 6.90 23.68 -1.27
N TRP A 282 7.10 23.50 0.03
CA TRP A 282 8.21 22.77 0.64
C TRP A 282 7.95 21.27 0.81
N GLN A 283 6.73 20.85 0.58
CA GLN A 283 6.33 19.44 0.69
C GLN A 283 6.72 18.71 -0.59
N ILE A 284 7.89 18.09 -0.58
CA ILE A 284 8.43 17.35 -1.73
C ILE A 284 7.53 16.13 -2.03
N ASP A 285 7.04 16.06 -3.28
CA ASP A 285 6.18 15.00 -3.79
C ASP A 285 6.63 14.62 -5.21
N PHE A 286 7.53 13.63 -5.29
CA PHE A 286 8.09 13.19 -6.57
C PHE A 286 7.03 12.64 -7.52
N GLY A 287 6.02 11.92 -6.98
CA GLY A 287 4.89 11.45 -7.79
C GLY A 287 4.14 12.59 -8.44
N TRP A 288 3.88 13.67 -7.70
CA TRP A 288 3.26 14.88 -8.23
C TRP A 288 4.10 15.54 -9.32
N TYR A 289 5.40 15.68 -9.13
CA TYR A 289 6.27 16.29 -10.14
C TYR A 289 6.27 15.49 -11.44
N PHE A 290 6.24 14.15 -11.34
CA PHE A 290 6.15 13.30 -12.51
C PHE A 290 4.78 13.41 -13.22
N ILE A 291 3.68 13.51 -12.47
CA ILE A 291 2.34 13.73 -13.03
C ILE A 291 2.26 15.09 -13.74
N LEU A 292 2.86 16.15 -13.17
CA LEU A 292 2.96 17.45 -13.84
C LEU A 292 3.76 17.36 -15.15
N PHE A 293 4.86 16.63 -15.17
CA PHE A 293 5.60 16.39 -16.40
C PHE A 293 4.74 15.70 -17.46
N LEU A 294 4.02 14.64 -17.08
CA LEU A 294 3.09 13.95 -17.99
C LEU A 294 1.97 14.88 -18.50
N GLN A 295 1.47 15.75 -17.64
CA GLN A 295 0.46 16.75 -18.02
C GLN A 295 1.02 17.78 -19.01
N ALA A 296 2.24 18.25 -18.77
CA ALA A 296 2.90 19.22 -19.64
C ALA A 296 3.12 18.69 -21.08
N ILE A 297 3.39 17.37 -21.20
CA ILE A 297 3.54 16.71 -22.51
C ILE A 297 2.21 16.13 -23.07
N GLY A 298 1.08 16.42 -22.43
CA GLY A 298 -0.26 16.02 -22.89
C GLY A 298 -0.64 14.56 -22.62
N LEU A 299 0.12 13.80 -21.85
CA LEU A 299 -0.16 12.40 -21.52
C LEU A 299 -1.03 12.23 -20.26
N ALA A 300 -0.99 13.16 -19.31
CA ALA A 300 -1.93 13.17 -18.18
C ALA A 300 -2.99 14.24 -18.38
N THR A 301 -4.26 13.86 -18.21
CA THR A 301 -5.43 14.73 -18.34
C THR A 301 -6.33 14.61 -17.11
N ASP A 302 -7.30 15.48 -16.93
CA ASP A 302 -8.23 15.48 -15.78
C ASP A 302 -7.49 15.40 -14.42
N VAL A 303 -6.40 16.17 -14.32
CA VAL A 303 -5.55 16.18 -13.12
C VAL A 303 -6.22 16.97 -12.00
N LYS A 304 -6.60 16.28 -10.93
CA LYS A 304 -7.38 16.83 -9.83
C LYS A 304 -6.48 17.32 -8.71
N VAL A 305 -6.82 18.49 -8.16
CA VAL A 305 -6.16 19.07 -6.98
C VAL A 305 -7.23 19.72 -6.08
N PRO A 306 -7.00 19.85 -4.76
CA PRO A 306 -7.99 20.44 -3.87
C PRO A 306 -8.14 21.94 -4.10
N SER A 307 -9.40 22.42 -4.09
CA SER A 307 -9.70 23.84 -4.14
C SER A 307 -9.38 24.52 -2.80
N GLN A 308 -9.17 25.84 -2.81
CA GLN A 308 -8.93 26.60 -1.59
C GLN A 308 -10.13 26.53 -0.62
N SER A 309 -11.35 26.54 -1.13
CA SER A 309 -12.57 26.38 -0.31
C SER A 309 -12.64 25.02 0.37
N HIS A 310 -12.20 23.94 -0.31
CA HIS A 310 -12.14 22.62 0.29
C HIS A 310 -11.04 22.55 1.37
N LYS A 311 -9.86 23.12 1.10
CA LYS A 311 -8.79 23.23 2.10
C LYS A 311 -9.25 23.99 3.36
N GLN A 312 -9.91 25.13 3.21
CA GLN A 312 -10.44 25.91 4.33
C GLN A 312 -11.45 25.14 5.18
N ARG A 313 -12.31 24.34 4.55
CA ARG A 313 -13.32 23.53 5.27
C ARG A 313 -12.71 22.44 6.14
N LEU A 314 -11.61 21.84 5.72
CA LEU A 314 -10.94 20.75 6.42
C LEU A 314 -9.76 21.21 7.30
N ALA A 315 -9.36 22.49 7.23
CA ALA A 315 -8.28 23.01 8.04
C ALA A 315 -8.56 22.81 9.54
N LEU A 316 -7.57 22.30 10.27
CA LEU A 316 -7.66 22.20 11.73
C LEU A 316 -7.59 23.59 12.34
N ASP A 317 -8.57 23.93 13.18
CA ASP A 317 -8.56 25.14 13.99
C ASP A 317 -7.59 24.98 15.17
N HIS A 318 -6.35 25.37 14.95
CA HIS A 318 -5.30 25.30 15.97
C HIS A 318 -5.56 26.19 17.20
N THR A 319 -6.53 27.13 17.13
CA THR A 319 -6.90 27.99 18.27
C THR A 319 -7.68 27.22 19.32
N LYS A 320 -8.45 26.20 18.94
CA LYS A 320 -9.22 25.35 19.85
C LYS A 320 -8.41 24.29 20.60
N ARG A 321 -7.19 23.98 20.15
CA ARG A 321 -6.31 22.96 20.79
C ARG A 321 -5.49 23.50 21.99
N LYS A 322 -5.41 24.82 22.20
CA LYS A 322 -4.67 25.41 23.35
C LYS A 322 -5.50 25.46 24.65
N GLY A 323 -6.72 24.95 24.66
CA GLY A 323 -7.64 24.98 25.80
C GLY A 323 -8.06 23.61 26.35
N LEU A 324 -7.40 22.51 25.96
CA LEU A 324 -7.53 21.17 26.52
C LEU A 324 -6.18 20.68 27.02
#